data_d63eaed755332338ee67bce86e3db6c1
#
_entry.id   d63eaed755332338ee67bce86e3db6c1
#
_cell.length_a   1.000
_cell.length_b   1.000
_cell.length_c   1.000
_cell.angle_alpha   90.00
_cell.angle_beta   90.00
_cell.angle_gamma   90.00
#
_symmetry.space_group_name_H-M   'P 1'
#
loop_
_entity.id
_entity.type
_entity.pdbx_description
1 polymer ?
#
loop_
_entity_poly.entity_id
_entity_poly.type
_entity_poly.pdbx_seq_one_letter_code
_entity_poly.pdbx_strand_id
1 'polypeptide(L)'
;MFSALAPHTEIPPHTGETNARLVVHLPLVVPEKCTYRVGFEHRIWKEGELLIFDDTIEHTARNDSDQLRVVLIFDVWNPLLAQEERELVRALAAATRAFNAPR
;
A
#
# COMPACT_ATOMS: atom_id res chain seq x y z
N MET A 1 -4.51 8.41 3.91
CA MET A 1 -3.31 8.75 4.71
C MET A 1 -2.06 8.49 3.89
N PHE A 2 -1.15 9.42 3.86
CA PHE A 2 0.16 9.17 3.28
C PHE A 2 1.06 8.51 4.31
N SER A 3 1.69 7.41 3.93
CA SER A 3 2.67 6.71 4.74
C SER A 3 4.05 6.92 4.16
N ALA A 4 4.90 7.63 4.88
CA ALA A 4 6.29 7.84 4.49
C ALA A 4 7.18 6.98 5.37
N LEU A 5 7.93 6.08 4.76
CA LEU A 5 8.86 5.21 5.47
C LEU A 5 10.29 5.69 5.18
N ALA A 6 10.95 6.16 6.22
CA ALA A 6 12.30 6.69 6.14
C ALA A 6 13.30 5.63 5.64
N PRO A 7 14.43 6.06 5.06
CA PRO A 7 15.52 5.14 4.72
C PRO A 7 15.95 4.27 5.89
N HIS A 8 16.33 3.03 5.61
CA HIS A 8 16.86 2.08 6.58
C HIS A 8 15.96 1.89 7.81
N THR A 9 14.64 1.83 7.58
CA THR A 9 13.64 1.71 8.64
C THR A 9 12.76 0.51 8.40
N GLU A 10 12.38 -0.16 9.47
CA GLU A 10 11.44 -1.27 9.46
C GLU A 10 10.22 -0.94 10.31
N ILE A 11 9.03 -1.25 9.80
CA ILE A 11 7.80 -1.28 10.59
C ILE A 11 7.68 -2.68 11.15
N PRO A 12 7.70 -2.86 12.50
CA PRO A 12 7.63 -4.20 13.10
C PRO A 12 6.32 -4.92 12.75
N PRO A 13 6.31 -6.25 12.84
CA PRO A 13 5.09 -7.02 12.61
C PRO A 13 3.96 -6.54 13.52
N HIS A 14 2.80 -6.32 12.93
CA HIS A 14 1.61 -5.88 13.64
C HIS A 14 0.34 -6.34 12.92
N THR A 15 -0.79 -6.23 13.61
CA THR A 15 -2.11 -6.52 13.07
C THR A 15 -3.05 -5.35 13.33
N GLY A 16 -4.04 -5.18 12.47
CA GLY A 16 -5.14 -4.27 12.70
C GLY A 16 -6.23 -4.89 13.58
N GLU A 17 -7.21 -4.09 13.97
CA GLU A 17 -8.23 -4.49 14.95
C GLU A 17 -9.45 -5.17 14.34
N THR A 18 -9.70 -5.00 13.05
CA THR A 18 -10.92 -5.49 12.42
C THR A 18 -10.72 -5.96 11.00
N ASN A 19 -11.44 -7.02 10.62
CA ASN A 19 -11.52 -7.50 9.25
C ASN A 19 -12.72 -6.93 8.48
N ALA A 20 -13.46 -6.01 9.07
CA ALA A 20 -14.58 -5.36 8.40
C ALA A 20 -14.12 -4.49 7.22
N ARG A 21 -12.85 -4.16 7.17
CA ARG A 21 -12.24 -3.35 6.11
C ARG A 21 -11.01 -4.02 5.54
N LEU A 22 -10.77 -3.76 4.26
CA LEU A 22 -9.53 -4.10 3.59
C LEU A 22 -8.64 -2.87 3.53
N VAL A 23 -7.36 -3.07 3.70
CA VAL A 23 -6.37 -2.00 3.55
C VAL A 23 -5.90 -1.96 2.10
N VAL A 24 -5.91 -0.78 1.53
CA VAL A 24 -5.45 -0.55 0.15
C VAL A 24 -4.20 0.32 0.19
N HIS A 25 -3.14 -0.17 -0.44
CA HIS A 25 -1.90 0.57 -0.64
C HIS A 25 -1.81 1.04 -2.10
N LEU A 26 -1.65 2.32 -2.28
CA LEU A 26 -1.36 2.93 -3.58
C LEU A 26 0.08 3.46 -3.54
N PRO A 27 1.05 2.70 -4.06
CA PRO A 27 2.46 3.11 -4.04
C PRO A 27 2.69 4.31 -4.95
N LEU A 28 3.28 5.36 -4.41
CA LEU A 28 3.58 6.60 -5.14
C LEU A 28 5.07 6.75 -5.44
N VAL A 29 5.92 6.50 -4.44
CA VAL A 29 7.38 6.52 -4.58
C VAL A 29 7.93 5.27 -3.90
N VAL A 30 8.49 4.36 -4.68
CA VAL A 30 9.03 3.10 -4.18
C VAL A 30 10.46 2.93 -4.67
N PRO A 31 11.45 3.30 -3.84
CA PRO A 31 12.85 3.01 -4.14
C PRO A 31 13.10 1.49 -4.19
N GLU A 32 14.20 1.09 -4.79
CA GLU A 32 14.66 -0.29 -4.70
C GLU A 32 14.90 -0.69 -3.24
N LYS A 33 14.81 -1.98 -2.94
CA LYS A 33 14.99 -2.55 -1.59
C LYS A 33 13.90 -2.15 -0.59
N CYS A 34 12.71 -1.83 -1.07
CA CYS A 34 11.53 -1.67 -0.24
C CYS A 34 10.64 -2.91 -0.39
N THR A 35 10.39 -3.59 0.71
CA THR A 35 9.62 -4.83 0.74
C THR A 35 8.59 -4.81 1.84
N TYR A 36 7.58 -5.67 1.72
CA TYR A 36 6.63 -5.91 2.79
C TYR A 36 6.23 -7.38 2.83
N ARG A 37 5.72 -7.79 3.96
CA ARG A 37 5.23 -9.15 4.18
C ARG A 37 3.82 -9.09 4.77
N VAL A 38 2.93 -9.90 4.21
CA VAL A 38 1.58 -10.12 4.74
C VAL A 38 1.45 -11.61 5.01
N GLY A 39 1.28 -11.99 6.28
CA GLY A 39 1.35 -13.39 6.69
C GLY A 39 2.71 -14.00 6.34
N PHE A 40 2.71 -15.03 5.51
CA PHE A 40 3.93 -15.67 5.02
C PHE A 40 4.34 -15.21 3.63
N GLU A 41 3.62 -14.26 3.03
CA GLU A 41 3.84 -13.82 1.68
C GLU A 41 4.66 -12.53 1.64
N HIS A 42 5.84 -12.62 1.04
CA HIS A 42 6.69 -11.45 0.79
C HIS A 42 6.33 -10.83 -0.54
N ARG A 43 6.25 -9.50 -0.57
CA ARG A 43 5.90 -8.75 -1.77
C ARG A 43 6.73 -7.49 -1.90
N ILE A 44 6.71 -6.95 -3.11
CA ILE A 44 7.34 -5.68 -3.45
C ILE A 44 6.25 -4.74 -3.93
N TRP A 45 6.24 -3.51 -3.42
CA TRP A 45 5.37 -2.48 -4.00
C TRP A 45 5.85 -2.10 -5.39
N LYS A 46 4.90 -1.88 -6.28
CA LYS A 46 5.16 -1.30 -7.60
C LYS A 46 4.37 -0.02 -7.75
N GLU A 47 5.04 1.05 -8.15
CA GLU A 47 4.40 2.34 -8.32
C GLU A 47 3.20 2.23 -9.25
N GLY A 48 2.06 2.77 -8.81
CA GLY A 48 0.82 2.75 -9.56
C GLY A 48 0.03 1.43 -9.51
N GLU A 49 0.55 0.38 -8.89
CA GLU A 49 -0.16 -0.88 -8.72
C GLU A 49 -0.73 -0.99 -7.30
N LEU A 50 -2.05 -1.15 -7.22
CA LEU A 50 -2.73 -1.27 -5.93
C LEU A 50 -2.43 -2.62 -5.28
N LEU A 51 -2.24 -2.58 -3.97
CA LEU A 51 -2.17 -3.76 -3.13
C LEU A 51 -3.31 -3.70 -2.12
N ILE A 52 -4.02 -4.81 -1.99
CA ILE A 52 -5.17 -4.93 -1.09
C ILE A 52 -4.96 -6.14 -0.20
N PHE A 53 -5.10 -5.97 1.10
CA PHE A 53 -5.00 -7.09 2.05
C PHE A 53 -5.88 -6.88 3.27
N ASP A 54 -6.11 -7.97 3.99
CA ASP A 54 -6.85 -7.97 5.26
C ASP A 54 -5.91 -7.49 6.38
N ASP A 55 -6.27 -6.40 7.04
CA ASP A 55 -5.47 -5.77 8.08
C ASP A 55 -5.29 -6.65 9.34
N THR A 56 -6.15 -7.65 9.53
CA THR A 56 -6.01 -8.59 10.67
C THR A 56 -4.89 -9.61 10.48
N ILE A 57 -4.37 -9.76 9.26
CA ILE A 57 -3.23 -10.62 8.99
C ILE A 57 -1.96 -9.87 9.40
N GLU A 58 -1.08 -10.52 10.16
CA GLU A 58 0.18 -9.92 10.56
C GLU A 58 0.98 -9.46 9.34
N HIS A 59 1.43 -8.23 9.38
CA HIS A 59 2.19 -7.63 8.29
C HIS A 59 3.32 -6.74 8.81
N THR A 60 4.32 -6.58 7.96
CA THR A 60 5.49 -5.74 8.24
C THR A 60 6.00 -5.12 6.94
N ALA A 61 6.77 -4.06 7.07
CA ALA A 61 7.35 -3.36 5.92
C ALA A 61 8.78 -2.92 6.22
N ARG A 62 9.62 -2.87 5.19
CA ARG A 62 11.00 -2.43 5.29
C ARG A 62 11.37 -1.51 4.15
N ASN A 63 12.17 -0.53 4.48
CA ASN A 63 12.86 0.30 3.50
C ASN A 63 14.37 0.20 3.76
N ASP A 64 15.04 -0.60 2.97
CA ASP A 64 16.50 -0.78 3.06
C ASP A 64 17.25 0.11 2.07
N SER A 65 16.55 1.07 1.46
CA SER A 65 17.16 2.05 0.55
C SER A 65 17.62 3.31 1.25
N ASP A 66 18.27 4.18 0.48
CA ASP A 66 18.70 5.51 0.95
C ASP A 66 17.67 6.59 0.67
N GLN A 67 16.48 6.23 0.17
CA GLN A 67 15.43 7.16 -0.24
C GLN A 67 14.14 6.92 0.54
N LEU A 68 13.31 7.96 0.62
CA LEU A 68 12.00 7.87 1.26
C LEU A 68 11.02 7.07 0.39
N ARG A 69 10.31 6.14 1.01
CA ARG A 69 9.19 5.42 0.38
C ARG A 69 7.87 6.13 0.75
N VAL A 70 7.01 6.37 -0.24
CA VAL A 70 5.70 7.02 -0.04
C VAL A 70 4.60 6.13 -0.60
N VAL A 71 3.64 5.80 0.23
CA VAL A 71 2.44 5.01 -0.13
C VAL A 71 1.22 5.73 0.40
N LEU A 72 0.19 5.85 -0.42
CA LEU A 72 -1.13 6.28 0.04
C LEU A 72 -1.88 5.07 0.57
N ILE A 73 -2.32 5.13 1.82
CA ILE A 73 -3.04 4.05 2.49
C ILE A 73 -4.45 4.51 2.81
N PHE A 74 -5.43 3.68 2.47
CA PHE A 74 -6.82 3.91 2.84
C PHE A 74 -7.55 2.59 3.00
N ASP A 75 -8.70 2.63 3.65
CA ASP A 75 -9.51 1.46 3.92
C ASP A 75 -10.73 1.43 3.00
N VAL A 76 -11.15 0.22 2.62
CA VAL A 76 -12.42 -0.03 1.97
C VAL A 76 -13.20 -1.07 2.74
N TRP A 77 -14.53 -1.01 2.66
CA TRP A 77 -15.37 -1.99 3.34
C TRP A 77 -15.21 -3.38 2.71
N ASN A 78 -15.05 -4.38 3.56
CA ASN A 78 -15.14 -5.77 3.19
C ASN A 78 -16.61 -6.23 3.41
N PRO A 79 -17.17 -7.14 2.58
CA PRO A 79 -16.51 -7.98 1.60
C PRO A 79 -16.68 -7.53 0.15
N LEU A 80 -17.29 -6.40 -0.11
CA LEU A 80 -17.81 -6.24 -1.44
C LEU A 80 -17.17 -5.14 -2.22
N LEU A 81 -16.64 -5.54 -3.34
CA LEU A 81 -16.37 -4.63 -4.43
C LEU A 81 -17.68 -4.28 -5.11
N ALA A 82 -18.42 -3.34 -4.54
CA ALA A 82 -19.52 -2.70 -5.21
C ALA A 82 -18.99 -1.94 -6.42
N GLN A 83 -19.89 -1.56 -7.29
CA GLN A 83 -19.51 -0.82 -8.51
C GLN A 83 -18.79 0.49 -8.18
N GLU A 84 -19.22 1.18 -7.14
CA GLU A 84 -18.60 2.42 -6.67
C GLU A 84 -17.16 2.23 -6.25
N GLU A 85 -16.83 1.10 -5.63
CA GLU A 85 -15.47 0.77 -5.21
C GLU A 85 -14.57 0.51 -6.41
N ARG A 86 -15.09 -0.13 -7.45
CA ARG A 86 -14.36 -0.34 -8.69
C ARG A 86 -14.05 0.98 -9.39
N GLU A 87 -14.99 1.90 -9.39
CA GLU A 87 -14.81 3.24 -9.95
C GLU A 87 -13.77 4.02 -9.16
N LEU A 88 -13.79 3.92 -7.83
CA LEU A 88 -12.79 4.53 -6.96
C LEU A 88 -11.40 3.99 -7.27
N VAL A 89 -11.24 2.68 -7.40
CA VAL A 89 -9.96 2.05 -7.74
C VAL A 89 -9.44 2.56 -9.08
N ARG A 90 -10.31 2.68 -10.08
CA ARG A 90 -9.92 3.23 -11.39
C ARG A 90 -9.47 4.69 -11.29
N ALA A 91 -10.20 5.49 -10.53
CA ALA A 91 -9.88 6.90 -10.34
C ALA A 91 -8.53 7.07 -9.64
N LEU A 92 -8.26 6.25 -8.61
CA LEU A 92 -6.99 6.26 -7.90
C LEU A 92 -5.82 5.83 -8.78
N ALA A 93 -6.01 4.80 -9.59
CA ALA A 93 -5.00 4.35 -10.54
C ALA A 93 -4.69 5.44 -11.58
N ALA A 94 -5.70 6.13 -12.08
CA ALA A 94 -5.53 7.26 -13.00
C ALA A 94 -4.79 8.42 -12.33
N ALA A 95 -5.14 8.74 -11.10
CA ALA A 95 -4.46 9.79 -10.33
C ALA A 95 -2.98 9.45 -10.08
N THR A 96 -2.68 8.18 -9.82
CA THR A 96 -1.30 7.72 -9.63
C THR A 96 -0.48 7.88 -10.91
N ARG A 97 -1.05 7.50 -12.05
CA ARG A 97 -0.38 7.68 -13.34
C ARG A 97 -0.11 9.16 -13.62
N ALA A 98 -1.05 10.04 -13.32
CA ALA A 98 -0.88 11.47 -13.46
C ALA A 98 0.20 12.03 -12.52
N PHE A 99 0.25 11.53 -11.27
CA PHE A 99 1.26 11.92 -10.28
C PHE A 99 2.67 11.52 -10.74
N ASN A 100 2.83 10.35 -11.36
CA ASN A 100 4.12 9.81 -11.80
C ASN A 100 4.47 10.20 -13.25
N ALA A 101 3.61 10.94 -13.94
CA ALA A 101 3.88 11.37 -15.30
C ALA A 101 5.05 12.37 -15.36
N PRO A 102 5.83 12.36 -16.42
CA PRO A 102 6.86 13.38 -16.65
C PRO A 102 6.24 14.77 -16.67
N ARG A 103 6.88 15.69 -16.00
CA ARG A 103 6.42 17.08 -15.90
C ARG A 103 7.28 18.02 -16.75
#